data_af28d0dd5ff57f73ec6bf25f36bdc12a
#
_entry.id   af28d0dd5ff57f73ec6bf25f36bdc12a
#
_cell.length_a   1.000
_cell.length_b   1.000
_cell.length_c   1.000
_cell.angle_alpha   90.00
_cell.angle_beta   90.00
_cell.angle_gamma   90.00
#
_symmetry.space_group_name_H-M   'P 1'
#
loop_
_entity.id
_entity.type
_entity.pdbx_description
1 polymer ?
#
loop_
_entity_poly.entity_id
_entity_poly.type
_entity_poly.pdbx_seq_one_letter_code
_entity_poly.pdbx_strand_id
1 'polypeptide(L)'
;MLDWILSESFLVNVIAYAIPIIFASYASLISNKAGISAINIEGAMSVAAVTGALVSHFANSWAIGLICAMSAGILMMMLLALSALKLKADSFLSGIALNTFATGACLLIVKGVLEGRTDSSTAPSVLVPNVNIPFLKDIPVIGKAIFSQNLLFFIMLAVLALLIVLLNCTRLGVQIKTAGYHHEAGESVGVSTRKTRVIALIICGAMAGLGGAYLSMANLGYFSAGMVSGRGFIGIAAEAMGAGMPVKTTLFALLFGAVDYFAVGGQTVLSFPYELLNTLPYLMTLLALTIYAAAHNKKTNK
;
A
#
# COMPACT_ATOMS: atom_id res chain seq x y z
N MET A 1 -7.71 -8.63 -28.44
CA MET A 1 -7.25 -7.60 -27.49
C MET A 1 -8.39 -6.83 -26.86
N LEU A 2 -9.28 -6.21 -27.65
CA LEU A 2 -10.45 -5.49 -27.13
C LEU A 2 -11.36 -6.40 -26.28
N ASP A 3 -11.62 -7.64 -26.69
CA ASP A 3 -12.44 -8.59 -25.97
C ASP A 3 -11.82 -9.02 -24.63
N TRP A 4 -10.50 -9.01 -24.51
CA TRP A 4 -9.80 -9.28 -23.26
C TRP A 4 -9.91 -8.10 -22.27
N ILE A 5 -9.77 -6.85 -22.75
CA ILE A 5 -9.89 -5.63 -21.94
C ILE A 5 -11.35 -5.42 -21.47
N LEU A 6 -12.34 -5.83 -22.29
CA LEU A 6 -13.76 -5.73 -21.96
C LEU A 6 -14.27 -6.95 -21.16
N SER A 7 -13.41 -7.93 -20.86
CA SER A 7 -13.81 -9.11 -20.10
C SER A 7 -14.05 -8.78 -18.61
N GLU A 8 -15.04 -9.45 -18.02
CA GLU A 8 -15.29 -9.35 -16.56
C GLU A 8 -14.05 -9.68 -15.75
N SER A 9 -13.25 -10.66 -16.19
CA SER A 9 -12.00 -11.08 -15.54
C SER A 9 -10.95 -9.97 -15.57
N PHE A 10 -10.91 -9.11 -16.58
CA PHE A 10 -9.98 -7.99 -16.62
C PHE A 10 -10.27 -7.00 -15.48
N LEU A 11 -11.52 -6.61 -15.29
CA LEU A 11 -11.91 -5.68 -14.22
C LEU A 11 -11.65 -6.25 -12.82
N VAL A 12 -11.97 -7.53 -12.61
CA VAL A 12 -11.69 -8.22 -11.34
C VAL A 12 -10.20 -8.17 -11.00
N ASN A 13 -9.35 -8.48 -11.98
CA ASN A 13 -7.91 -8.51 -11.77
C ASN A 13 -7.31 -7.10 -11.64
N VAL A 14 -7.80 -6.10 -12.38
CA VAL A 14 -7.40 -4.70 -12.20
C VAL A 14 -7.63 -4.25 -10.76
N ILE A 15 -8.79 -4.56 -10.19
CA ILE A 15 -9.09 -4.23 -8.79
C ILE A 15 -8.13 -4.98 -7.86
N ALA A 16 -7.90 -6.28 -8.09
CA ALA A 16 -7.00 -7.09 -7.27
C ALA A 16 -5.56 -6.55 -7.26
N TYR A 17 -5.04 -6.10 -8.42
CA TYR A 17 -3.71 -5.50 -8.53
C TYR A 17 -3.65 -4.08 -7.94
N ALA A 18 -4.75 -3.35 -7.95
CA ALA A 18 -4.83 -2.00 -7.39
C ALA A 18 -4.87 -1.99 -5.84
N ILE A 19 -5.46 -2.98 -5.18
CA ILE A 19 -5.66 -3.00 -3.72
C ILE A 19 -4.36 -2.74 -2.94
N PRO A 20 -3.24 -3.46 -3.17
CA PRO A 20 -2.00 -3.22 -2.43
C PRO A 20 -1.42 -1.82 -2.71
N ILE A 21 -1.57 -1.30 -3.93
CA ILE A 21 -1.14 0.07 -4.30
C ILE A 21 -2.02 1.11 -3.57
N ILE A 22 -3.32 0.86 -3.45
CA ILE A 22 -4.25 1.74 -2.72
C ILE A 22 -3.88 1.78 -1.23
N PHE A 23 -3.62 0.64 -0.59
CA PHE A 23 -3.17 0.64 0.80
C PHE A 23 -1.84 1.37 0.99
N ALA A 24 -0.88 1.17 0.09
CA ALA A 24 0.40 1.91 0.10
C ALA A 24 0.18 3.42 -0.07
N SER A 25 -0.74 3.83 -0.95
CA SER A 25 -1.06 5.23 -1.17
C SER A 25 -1.75 5.88 0.03
N TYR A 26 -2.59 5.14 0.77
CA TYR A 26 -3.18 5.63 2.02
C TYR A 26 -2.14 5.77 3.12
N ALA A 27 -1.18 4.83 3.20
CA ALA A 27 -0.05 4.92 4.10
C ALA A 27 0.77 6.19 3.82
N SER A 28 1.10 6.44 2.55
CA SER A 28 1.81 7.65 2.10
C SER A 28 1.02 8.93 2.42
N LEU A 29 -0.28 8.93 2.15
CA LEU A 29 -1.16 10.09 2.37
C LEU A 29 -1.13 10.56 3.83
N ILE A 30 -1.24 9.64 4.79
CA ILE A 30 -1.23 9.99 6.21
C ILE A 30 0.15 10.48 6.65
N SER A 31 1.22 9.82 6.24
CA SER A 31 2.58 10.20 6.61
C SER A 31 2.97 11.56 6.03
N ASN A 32 2.66 11.82 4.76
CA ASN A 32 2.93 13.11 4.10
C ASN A 32 2.09 14.25 4.70
N LYS A 33 0.82 14.00 5.06
CA LYS A 33 0.01 14.98 5.79
C LYS A 33 0.56 15.31 7.17
N ALA A 34 1.29 14.40 7.81
CA ALA A 34 1.99 14.63 9.07
C ALA A 34 3.38 15.27 8.90
N GLY A 35 3.82 15.51 7.66
CA GLY A 35 5.12 16.09 7.32
C GLY A 35 6.30 15.13 7.49
N ILE A 36 6.06 13.83 7.27
CA ILE A 36 7.10 12.81 7.28
C ILE A 36 7.04 12.02 5.98
N SER A 37 8.11 12.02 5.21
CA SER A 37 8.22 11.19 4.00
C SER A 37 8.54 9.73 4.40
N ALA A 38 7.52 8.88 4.41
CA ALA A 38 7.67 7.46 4.75
C ALA A 38 8.00 6.63 3.49
N ILE A 39 9.24 6.71 3.01
CA ILE A 39 9.71 5.94 1.84
C ILE A 39 9.80 4.44 2.15
N ASN A 40 9.90 4.07 3.42
CA ASN A 40 9.97 2.67 3.87
C ASN A 40 8.63 1.91 3.80
N ILE A 41 7.60 2.44 3.13
CA ILE A 41 6.33 1.73 2.91
C ILE A 41 6.56 0.40 2.18
N GLU A 42 7.45 0.36 1.18
CA GLU A 42 7.83 -0.87 0.46
C GLU A 42 8.36 -1.94 1.41
N GLY A 43 9.29 -1.57 2.29
CA GLY A 43 9.85 -2.47 3.28
C GLY A 43 8.84 -2.89 4.35
N ALA A 44 7.97 -1.97 4.77
CA ALA A 44 6.92 -2.27 5.73
C ALA A 44 5.91 -3.27 5.16
N MET A 45 5.51 -3.14 3.88
CA MET A 45 4.68 -4.10 3.17
C MET A 45 5.37 -5.48 3.08
N SER A 46 6.67 -5.51 2.78
CA SER A 46 7.44 -6.75 2.67
C SER A 46 7.50 -7.52 4.00
N VAL A 47 7.83 -6.83 5.11
CA VAL A 47 7.87 -7.44 6.44
C VAL A 47 6.47 -7.87 6.89
N ALA A 48 5.44 -7.11 6.57
CA ALA A 48 4.06 -7.47 6.85
C ALA A 48 3.61 -8.70 6.05
N ALA A 49 4.02 -8.80 4.78
CA ALA A 49 3.69 -9.94 3.93
C ALA A 49 4.28 -11.25 4.46
N VAL A 50 5.57 -11.26 4.86
CA VAL A 50 6.20 -12.46 5.43
C VAL A 50 5.60 -12.83 6.78
N THR A 51 5.36 -11.84 7.65
CA THR A 51 4.78 -12.06 8.98
C THR A 51 3.35 -12.58 8.86
N GLY A 52 2.53 -11.97 8.00
CA GLY A 52 1.16 -12.40 7.75
C GLY A 52 1.08 -13.83 7.22
N ALA A 53 1.91 -14.17 6.22
CA ALA A 53 1.95 -15.50 5.64
C ALA A 53 2.32 -16.56 6.68
N LEU A 54 3.46 -16.40 7.36
CA LEU A 54 3.95 -17.39 8.32
C LEU A 54 3.05 -17.52 9.54
N VAL A 55 2.63 -16.39 10.13
CA VAL A 55 1.77 -16.44 11.32
C VAL A 55 0.40 -17.01 11.01
N SER A 56 -0.19 -16.68 9.85
CA SER A 56 -1.48 -17.28 9.46
C SER A 56 -1.38 -18.80 9.30
N HIS A 57 -0.26 -19.30 8.75
CA HIS A 57 0.01 -20.73 8.62
C HIS A 57 0.10 -21.40 10.00
N PHE A 58 0.99 -20.92 10.88
CA PHE A 58 1.22 -21.55 12.18
C PHE A 58 0.04 -21.41 13.14
N ALA A 59 -0.68 -20.29 13.11
CA ALA A 59 -1.87 -20.08 13.93
C ALA A 59 -3.15 -20.68 13.31
N ASN A 60 -3.06 -21.21 12.08
CA ASN A 60 -4.19 -21.72 11.31
C ASN A 60 -5.38 -20.75 11.26
N SER A 61 -5.08 -19.43 11.18
CA SER A 61 -6.08 -18.35 11.24
C SER A 61 -5.65 -17.15 10.41
N TRP A 62 -6.48 -16.79 9.44
CA TRP A 62 -6.26 -15.59 8.64
C TRP A 62 -6.35 -14.29 9.47
N ALA A 63 -7.22 -14.25 10.48
CA ALA A 63 -7.42 -13.06 11.30
C ALA A 63 -6.19 -12.75 12.17
N ILE A 64 -5.59 -13.79 12.78
CA ILE A 64 -4.35 -13.62 13.55
C ILE A 64 -3.20 -13.20 12.63
N GLY A 65 -3.09 -13.81 11.44
CA GLY A 65 -2.11 -13.43 10.42
C GLY A 65 -2.24 -11.96 10.02
N LEU A 66 -3.46 -11.49 9.81
CA LEU A 66 -3.74 -10.10 9.43
C LEU A 66 -3.34 -9.10 10.54
N ILE A 67 -3.70 -9.39 11.79
CA ILE A 67 -3.34 -8.55 12.94
C ILE A 67 -1.81 -8.49 13.12
N CYS A 68 -1.13 -9.63 12.97
CA CYS A 68 0.33 -9.67 13.05
C CYS A 68 1.00 -8.95 11.88
N ALA A 69 0.46 -9.02 10.67
CA ALA A 69 0.93 -8.24 9.52
C ALA A 69 0.81 -6.74 9.74
N MET A 70 -0.35 -6.28 10.26
CA MET A 70 -0.52 -4.86 10.64
C MET A 70 0.48 -4.44 11.71
N SER A 71 0.69 -5.27 12.74
CA SER A 71 1.63 -5.00 13.82
C SER A 71 3.07 -4.92 13.31
N ALA A 72 3.46 -5.78 12.36
CA ALA A 72 4.77 -5.76 11.72
C ALA A 72 4.97 -4.49 10.87
N GLY A 73 3.96 -4.06 10.12
CA GLY A 73 3.97 -2.78 9.41
C GLY A 73 4.11 -1.59 10.35
N ILE A 74 3.37 -1.58 11.47
CA ILE A 74 3.49 -0.56 12.52
C ILE A 74 4.90 -0.55 13.10
N LEU A 75 5.49 -1.70 13.40
CA LEU A 75 6.85 -1.81 13.93
C LEU A 75 7.88 -1.18 12.98
N MET A 76 7.77 -1.43 11.69
CA MET A 76 8.63 -0.81 10.67
C MET A 76 8.49 0.72 10.64
N MET A 77 7.27 1.25 10.79
CA MET A 77 7.04 2.69 10.86
C MET A 77 7.50 3.28 12.20
N MET A 78 7.47 2.52 13.30
CA MET A 78 8.03 2.95 14.57
C MET A 78 9.56 3.02 14.55
N LEU A 79 10.25 2.17 13.78
CA LEU A 79 11.69 2.31 13.51
C LEU A 79 11.99 3.61 12.75
N LEU A 80 11.16 3.97 11.76
CA LEU A 80 11.27 5.28 11.09
C LEU A 80 11.01 6.43 12.07
N ALA A 81 10.00 6.33 12.93
CA ALA A 81 9.72 7.33 13.95
C ALA A 81 10.89 7.50 14.92
N LEU A 82 11.53 6.40 15.32
CA LEU A 82 12.70 6.43 16.18
C LEU A 82 13.87 7.19 15.51
N SER A 83 14.18 6.86 14.26
CA SER A 83 15.28 7.51 13.53
C SER A 83 14.96 8.98 13.24
N ALA A 84 13.81 9.30 12.68
CA ALA A 84 13.47 10.65 12.23
C ALA A 84 13.09 11.59 13.40
N LEU A 85 12.28 11.13 14.37
CA LEU A 85 11.74 11.99 15.42
C LEU A 85 12.58 12.00 16.71
N LYS A 86 13.28 10.91 17.04
CA LYS A 86 14.10 10.84 18.26
C LYS A 86 15.57 11.11 17.96
N LEU A 87 16.13 10.47 16.94
CA LEU A 87 17.53 10.62 16.55
C LEU A 87 17.75 11.82 15.60
N LYS A 88 16.66 12.47 15.12
CA LYS A 88 16.69 13.61 14.18
C LYS A 88 17.45 13.32 12.89
N ALA A 89 17.47 12.06 12.46
CA ALA A 89 18.00 11.66 11.16
C ALA A 89 17.03 12.09 10.04
N ASP A 90 17.57 12.27 8.85
CA ASP A 90 16.73 12.53 7.67
C ASP A 90 15.77 11.37 7.42
N SER A 91 14.46 11.69 7.26
CA SER A 91 13.41 10.67 7.13
C SER A 91 13.48 9.92 5.81
N PHE A 92 13.92 10.59 4.73
CA PHE A 92 14.09 10.00 3.42
C PHE A 92 15.21 8.96 3.43
N LEU A 93 16.40 9.35 3.95
CA LEU A 93 17.55 8.48 4.03
C LEU A 93 17.30 7.29 4.97
N SER A 94 16.67 7.55 6.13
CA SER A 94 16.24 6.49 7.06
C SER A 94 15.26 5.52 6.41
N GLY A 95 14.34 6.03 5.57
CA GLY A 95 13.38 5.22 4.84
C GLY A 95 14.05 4.26 3.85
N ILE A 96 15.05 4.73 3.09
CA ILE A 96 15.81 3.90 2.15
C ILE A 96 16.59 2.81 2.91
N ALA A 97 17.24 3.17 4.00
CA ALA A 97 17.96 2.21 4.84
C ALA A 97 17.03 1.12 5.40
N LEU A 98 15.84 1.50 5.87
CA LEU A 98 14.82 0.57 6.36
C LEU A 98 14.26 -0.34 5.26
N ASN A 99 14.15 0.11 4.01
CA ASN A 99 13.76 -0.74 2.89
C ASN A 99 14.80 -1.84 2.63
N THR A 100 16.08 -1.47 2.63
CA THR A 100 17.19 -2.43 2.47
C THR A 100 17.23 -3.41 3.64
N PHE A 101 17.09 -2.91 4.87
CA PHE A 101 16.97 -3.74 6.07
C PHE A 101 15.79 -4.72 5.96
N ALA A 102 14.61 -4.26 5.53
CA ALA A 102 13.42 -5.09 5.38
C ALA A 102 13.63 -6.25 4.41
N THR A 103 14.30 -6.00 3.28
CA THR A 103 14.61 -7.05 2.29
C THR A 103 15.47 -8.16 2.90
N GLY A 104 16.53 -7.79 3.62
CA GLY A 104 17.39 -8.74 4.31
C GLY A 104 16.68 -9.48 5.46
N ALA A 105 15.88 -8.75 6.26
CA ALA A 105 15.12 -9.30 7.36
C ALA A 105 14.07 -10.32 6.89
N CYS A 106 13.36 -10.05 5.81
CA CYS A 106 12.39 -10.99 5.22
C CYS A 106 13.06 -12.31 4.82
N LEU A 107 14.19 -12.25 4.12
CA LEU A 107 14.95 -13.44 3.72
C LEU A 107 15.46 -14.22 4.93
N LEU A 108 15.97 -13.53 5.95
CA LEU A 108 16.46 -14.13 7.18
C LEU A 108 15.34 -14.84 7.94
N ILE A 109 14.17 -14.21 8.07
CA ILE A 109 12.99 -14.81 8.73
C ILE A 109 12.56 -16.09 7.99
N VAL A 110 12.40 -16.02 6.67
CA VAL A 110 11.94 -17.18 5.88
C VAL A 110 12.96 -18.31 5.97
N LYS A 111 14.24 -18.03 5.75
CA LYS A 111 15.31 -19.05 5.84
C LYS A 111 15.44 -19.66 7.23
N GLY A 112 15.26 -18.86 8.28
CA GLY A 112 15.34 -19.33 9.66
C GLY A 112 14.15 -20.20 10.06
N VAL A 113 12.95 -19.92 9.55
CA VAL A 113 11.72 -20.65 9.89
C VAL A 113 11.51 -21.87 8.99
N LEU A 114 11.92 -21.79 7.70
CA LEU A 114 11.64 -22.79 6.68
C LEU A 114 12.92 -23.47 6.13
N GLU A 115 13.85 -23.80 7.02
CA GLU A 115 15.02 -24.66 6.74
C GLU A 115 15.82 -24.23 5.49
N GLY A 116 16.08 -22.93 5.36
CA GLY A 116 16.94 -22.37 4.29
C GLY A 116 16.22 -22.02 2.99
N ARG A 117 14.90 -22.15 2.91
CA ARG A 117 14.10 -21.74 1.73
C ARG A 117 14.04 -20.22 1.59
N THR A 118 13.75 -19.77 0.36
CA THR A 118 13.62 -18.33 0.04
C THR A 118 12.18 -17.86 -0.07
N ASP A 119 11.24 -18.79 -0.08
CA ASP A 119 9.79 -18.55 -0.14
C ASP A 119 9.05 -19.43 0.88
N SER A 120 7.78 -19.14 1.11
CA SER A 120 6.93 -19.90 2.03
C SER A 120 5.93 -20.83 1.34
N SER A 121 6.24 -21.30 0.13
CA SER A 121 5.34 -22.20 -0.63
C SER A 121 5.04 -23.51 0.06
N THR A 122 5.95 -24.01 0.90
CA THR A 122 5.76 -25.21 1.75
C THR A 122 4.94 -24.96 3.01
N ALA A 123 4.78 -23.69 3.41
CA ALA A 123 3.94 -23.24 4.51
C ALA A 123 2.91 -22.23 3.97
N PRO A 124 1.91 -22.69 3.20
CA PRO A 124 0.94 -21.81 2.57
C PRO A 124 0.15 -21.04 3.62
N SER A 125 -0.10 -19.76 3.36
CA SER A 125 -0.89 -18.90 4.24
C SER A 125 -2.36 -19.31 4.23
N VAL A 126 -3.03 -19.14 5.37
CA VAL A 126 -4.50 -19.26 5.41
C VAL A 126 -5.08 -18.06 4.68
N LEU A 127 -5.80 -18.34 3.59
CA LEU A 127 -6.36 -17.29 2.73
C LEU A 127 -7.44 -16.49 3.45
N VAL A 128 -7.44 -15.20 3.20
CA VAL A 128 -8.54 -14.31 3.62
C VAL A 128 -9.81 -14.70 2.87
N PRO A 129 -10.95 -14.89 3.54
CA PRO A 129 -12.17 -15.36 2.92
C PRO A 129 -12.70 -14.38 1.87
N ASN A 130 -13.25 -14.95 0.78
CA ASN A 130 -14.01 -14.19 -0.19
C ASN A 130 -15.41 -13.91 0.34
N VAL A 131 -15.82 -12.65 0.26
CA VAL A 131 -17.17 -12.23 0.64
C VAL A 131 -18.06 -12.26 -0.59
N ASN A 132 -19.00 -13.20 -0.60
CA ASN A 132 -20.01 -13.29 -1.66
C ASN A 132 -21.30 -12.66 -1.16
N ILE A 133 -21.70 -11.52 -1.75
CA ILE A 133 -23.01 -10.89 -1.47
C ILE A 133 -24.01 -11.39 -2.50
N PRO A 134 -24.92 -12.32 -2.16
CA PRO A 134 -25.74 -13.03 -3.14
C PRO A 134 -26.69 -12.12 -3.90
N PHE A 135 -27.19 -11.04 -3.30
CA PHE A 135 -28.21 -10.16 -3.90
C PHE A 135 -27.70 -9.23 -5.01
N LEU A 136 -26.39 -9.01 -5.12
CA LEU A 136 -25.76 -8.04 -6.05
C LEU A 136 -24.90 -8.72 -7.13
N LYS A 137 -24.80 -10.06 -7.11
CA LYS A 137 -24.05 -10.86 -8.09
C LYS A 137 -24.63 -10.81 -9.51
N ASP A 138 -25.91 -10.56 -9.64
CA ASP A 138 -26.65 -10.67 -10.90
C ASP A 138 -26.57 -9.42 -11.78
N ILE A 139 -25.85 -8.39 -11.31
CA ILE A 139 -25.57 -7.21 -12.13
C ILE A 139 -24.46 -7.57 -13.13
N PRO A 140 -24.74 -7.56 -14.46
CA PRO A 140 -23.75 -7.92 -15.46
C PRO A 140 -22.51 -7.01 -15.38
N VAL A 141 -21.31 -7.59 -15.50
CA VAL A 141 -19.98 -6.95 -15.48
C VAL A 141 -19.56 -6.40 -14.10
N ILE A 142 -20.38 -5.55 -13.47
CA ILE A 142 -20.01 -4.86 -12.20
C ILE A 142 -20.27 -5.75 -10.99
N GLY A 143 -21.29 -6.59 -11.04
CA GLY A 143 -21.69 -7.47 -9.93
C GLY A 143 -20.57 -8.40 -9.48
N LYS A 144 -19.99 -9.13 -10.40
CA LYS A 144 -18.85 -10.04 -10.09
C LYS A 144 -17.56 -9.30 -9.75
N ALA A 145 -17.30 -8.17 -10.43
CA ALA A 145 -16.07 -7.40 -10.23
C ALA A 145 -15.98 -6.78 -8.82
N ILE A 146 -17.11 -6.37 -8.24
CA ILE A 146 -17.13 -5.69 -6.93
C ILE A 146 -17.56 -6.62 -5.80
N PHE A 147 -18.57 -7.49 -6.03
CA PHE A 147 -19.23 -8.26 -4.97
C PHE A 147 -18.75 -9.71 -4.81
N SER A 148 -17.74 -10.14 -5.57
CA SER A 148 -17.05 -11.42 -5.37
C SER A 148 -15.57 -11.23 -5.00
N GLN A 149 -15.24 -10.11 -4.36
CA GLN A 149 -13.89 -9.80 -3.90
C GLN A 149 -13.62 -10.37 -2.49
N ASN A 150 -12.36 -10.45 -2.13
CA ASN A 150 -11.99 -10.87 -0.79
C ASN A 150 -12.33 -9.78 0.27
N LEU A 151 -12.37 -10.20 1.54
CA LEU A 151 -12.69 -9.30 2.66
C LEU A 151 -11.81 -8.04 2.69
N LEU A 152 -10.53 -8.13 2.26
CA LEU A 152 -9.61 -6.98 2.27
C LEU A 152 -10.02 -5.86 1.29
N PHE A 153 -10.74 -6.18 0.21
CA PHE A 153 -11.34 -5.16 -0.65
C PHE A 153 -12.38 -4.32 0.11
N PHE A 154 -13.25 -4.96 0.88
CA PHE A 154 -14.26 -4.25 1.69
C PHE A 154 -13.59 -3.45 2.82
N ILE A 155 -12.54 -4.00 3.43
CA ILE A 155 -11.72 -3.28 4.41
C ILE A 155 -11.09 -2.04 3.75
N MET A 156 -10.59 -2.13 2.54
CA MET A 156 -10.02 -0.99 1.79
C MET A 156 -11.06 0.13 1.59
N LEU A 157 -12.30 -0.22 1.23
CA LEU A 157 -13.39 0.77 1.11
C LEU A 157 -13.75 1.39 2.46
N ALA A 158 -13.81 0.59 3.52
CA ALA A 158 -14.05 1.08 4.87
C ALA A 158 -12.93 2.02 5.34
N VAL A 159 -11.67 1.69 5.03
CA VAL A 159 -10.51 2.52 5.30
C VAL A 159 -10.57 3.83 4.52
N LEU A 160 -10.98 3.83 3.25
CA LEU A 160 -11.20 5.06 2.48
C LEU A 160 -12.20 5.99 3.19
N ALA A 161 -13.36 5.45 3.57
CA ALA A 161 -14.37 6.22 4.29
C ALA A 161 -13.85 6.75 5.63
N LEU A 162 -13.14 5.91 6.38
CA LEU A 162 -12.51 6.29 7.65
C LEU A 162 -11.47 7.39 7.46
N LEU A 163 -10.64 7.34 6.42
CA LEU A 163 -9.64 8.37 6.11
C LEU A 163 -10.28 9.70 5.74
N ILE A 164 -11.37 9.69 4.97
CA ILE A 164 -12.13 10.90 4.64
C ILE A 164 -12.68 11.54 5.92
N VAL A 165 -13.32 10.76 6.79
CA VAL A 165 -13.86 11.23 8.06
C VAL A 165 -12.72 11.71 8.98
N LEU A 166 -11.66 10.92 9.11
CA LEU A 166 -10.52 11.25 9.97
C LEU A 166 -9.90 12.58 9.58
N LEU A 167 -9.61 12.79 8.29
CA LEU A 167 -8.92 14.00 7.83
C LEU A 167 -9.81 15.24 7.79
N ASN A 168 -11.12 15.09 7.59
CA ASN A 168 -12.02 16.24 7.39
C ASN A 168 -12.90 16.55 8.60
N CYS A 169 -13.22 15.54 9.42
CA CYS A 169 -14.22 15.68 10.48
C CYS A 169 -13.66 15.49 11.88
N THR A 170 -12.37 15.11 12.06
CA THR A 170 -11.84 14.81 13.40
C THR A 170 -10.77 15.81 13.85
N ARG A 171 -10.67 15.99 15.19
CA ARG A 171 -9.59 16.78 15.80
C ARG A 171 -8.19 16.24 15.44
N LEU A 172 -8.07 14.91 15.38
CA LEU A 172 -6.82 14.24 15.03
C LEU A 172 -6.39 14.55 13.58
N GLY A 173 -7.32 14.62 12.63
CA GLY A 173 -7.04 15.01 11.26
C GLY A 173 -6.55 16.46 11.14
N VAL A 174 -7.12 17.38 11.93
CA VAL A 174 -6.62 18.77 12.00
C VAL A 174 -5.20 18.79 12.58
N GLN A 175 -4.96 18.08 13.68
CA GLN A 175 -3.63 17.99 14.29
C GLN A 175 -2.58 17.41 13.33
N ILE A 176 -2.92 16.35 12.56
CA ILE A 176 -2.03 15.76 11.54
C ILE A 176 -1.66 16.80 10.48
N LYS A 177 -2.65 17.52 9.94
CA LYS A 177 -2.41 18.60 8.95
C LYS A 177 -1.55 19.72 9.53
N THR A 178 -1.83 20.14 10.76
CA THR A 178 -1.06 21.18 11.47
C THR A 178 0.39 20.74 11.69
N ALA A 179 0.61 19.50 12.13
CA ALA A 179 1.95 18.94 12.33
C ALA A 179 2.78 18.88 11.05
N GLY A 180 2.14 18.76 9.88
CA GLY A 180 2.81 18.73 8.58
C GLY A 180 3.06 20.12 7.99
N TYR A 181 2.06 21.00 8.00
CA TYR A 181 2.14 22.30 7.33
C TYR A 181 2.80 23.40 8.18
N HIS A 182 2.50 23.47 9.48
CA HIS A 182 2.93 24.55 10.38
C HIS A 182 3.18 23.99 11.79
N HIS A 183 4.26 23.22 11.97
CA HIS A 183 4.56 22.58 13.24
C HIS A 183 4.78 23.57 14.39
N GLU A 184 5.46 24.70 14.14
CA GLU A 184 5.71 25.74 15.15
C GLU A 184 4.40 26.41 15.62
N ALA A 185 3.51 26.74 14.68
CA ALA A 185 2.20 27.27 15.00
C ALA A 185 1.33 26.24 15.77
N GLY A 186 1.45 24.96 15.44
CA GLY A 186 0.77 23.89 16.18
C GLY A 186 1.23 23.79 17.63
N GLU A 187 2.53 23.88 17.88
CA GLU A 187 3.10 23.86 19.24
C GLU A 187 2.69 25.06 20.05
N SER A 188 2.58 26.25 19.45
CA SER A 188 2.13 27.47 20.10
C SER A 188 0.70 27.39 20.65
N VAL A 189 -0.17 26.58 20.01
CA VAL A 189 -1.56 26.34 20.45
C VAL A 189 -1.72 25.03 21.26
N GLY A 190 -0.61 24.42 21.70
CA GLY A 190 -0.61 23.25 22.58
C GLY A 190 -0.75 21.90 21.88
N VAL A 191 -0.63 21.83 20.55
CA VAL A 191 -0.62 20.56 19.81
C VAL A 191 0.77 19.94 19.91
N SER A 192 0.86 18.73 20.48
CA SER A 192 2.12 17.98 20.49
C SER A 192 2.39 17.36 19.11
N THR A 193 3.15 18.10 18.27
CA THR A 193 3.48 17.68 16.89
C THR A 193 4.19 16.34 16.84
N ARG A 194 5.09 16.07 17.81
CA ARG A 194 5.79 14.79 17.89
C ARG A 194 4.84 13.61 18.15
N LYS A 195 3.90 13.74 19.10
CA LYS A 195 2.92 12.67 19.38
C LYS A 195 2.01 12.46 18.18
N THR A 196 1.56 13.52 17.55
CA THR A 196 0.70 13.47 16.36
C THR A 196 1.39 12.77 15.19
N ARG A 197 2.68 13.05 14.96
CA ARG A 197 3.47 12.36 13.93
C ARG A 197 3.65 10.87 14.22
N VAL A 198 3.86 10.48 15.47
CA VAL A 198 3.92 9.07 15.86
C VAL A 198 2.59 8.37 15.60
N ILE A 199 1.46 8.97 15.95
CA ILE A 199 0.13 8.40 15.68
C ILE A 199 -0.09 8.26 14.17
N ALA A 200 0.29 9.26 13.38
CA ALA A 200 0.20 9.20 11.92
C ALA A 200 1.03 8.03 11.35
N LEU A 201 2.24 7.80 11.86
CA LEU A 201 3.09 6.68 11.45
C LEU A 201 2.53 5.31 11.88
N ILE A 202 1.84 5.22 13.03
CA ILE A 202 1.13 4.00 13.42
C ILE A 202 0.02 3.68 12.41
N ILE A 203 -0.78 4.68 12.04
CA ILE A 203 -1.83 4.51 11.01
C ILE A 203 -1.20 4.13 9.66
N CYS A 204 -0.13 4.82 9.26
CA CYS A 204 0.64 4.50 8.05
C CYS A 204 1.12 3.04 8.05
N GLY A 205 1.70 2.57 9.16
CA GLY A 205 2.17 1.19 9.32
C GLY A 205 1.06 0.17 9.24
N ALA A 206 -0.10 0.45 9.83
CA ALA A 206 -1.26 -0.42 9.72
C ALA A 206 -1.75 -0.56 8.26
N MET A 207 -1.79 0.55 7.50
CA MET A 207 -2.17 0.54 6.08
C MET A 207 -1.15 -0.24 5.23
N ALA A 208 0.15 0.03 5.41
CA ALA A 208 1.21 -0.72 4.74
C ALA A 208 1.14 -2.22 5.09
N GLY A 209 0.82 -2.53 6.36
CA GLY A 209 0.60 -3.90 6.84
C GLY A 209 -0.53 -4.61 6.13
N LEU A 210 -1.68 -3.94 5.94
CA LEU A 210 -2.82 -4.48 5.17
C LEU A 210 -2.45 -4.71 3.71
N GLY A 211 -1.69 -3.80 3.08
CA GLY A 211 -1.20 -3.95 1.72
C GLY A 211 -0.28 -5.16 1.54
N GLY A 212 0.66 -5.37 2.48
CA GLY A 212 1.54 -6.54 2.50
C GLY A 212 0.78 -7.86 2.73
N ALA A 213 -0.13 -7.88 3.71
CA ALA A 213 -0.99 -9.03 3.98
C ALA A 213 -1.86 -9.40 2.78
N TYR A 214 -2.37 -8.42 2.03
CA TYR A 214 -3.13 -8.68 0.81
C TYR A 214 -2.31 -9.50 -0.19
N LEU A 215 -1.05 -9.14 -0.43
CA LEU A 215 -0.19 -9.84 -1.38
C LEU A 215 0.04 -11.31 -1.00
N SER A 216 0.34 -11.57 0.27
CA SER A 216 0.69 -12.92 0.73
C SER A 216 -0.49 -13.80 1.15
N MET A 217 -1.62 -13.20 1.62
CA MET A 217 -2.74 -13.95 2.19
C MET A 217 -4.02 -13.88 1.34
N ALA A 218 -4.07 -13.03 0.31
CA ALA A 218 -5.24 -12.90 -0.55
C ALA A 218 -4.93 -13.12 -2.03
N ASN A 219 -3.73 -12.76 -2.48
CA ASN A 219 -3.34 -12.87 -3.89
C ASN A 219 -2.57 -14.18 -4.16
N LEU A 220 -1.36 -14.34 -3.59
CA LEU A 220 -0.50 -15.50 -3.87
C LEU A 220 -0.76 -16.72 -2.97
N GLY A 221 -1.21 -16.51 -1.73
CA GLY A 221 -1.38 -17.60 -0.75
C GLY A 221 -0.07 -18.07 -0.11
N TYR A 222 1.05 -17.41 -0.35
CA TYR A 222 2.35 -17.65 0.29
C TYR A 222 3.22 -16.40 0.12
N PHE A 223 4.31 -16.32 0.89
CA PHE A 223 5.31 -15.27 0.73
C PHE A 223 6.37 -15.67 -0.29
N SER A 224 6.68 -14.76 -1.21
CA SER A 224 7.81 -14.86 -2.12
C SER A 224 8.71 -13.62 -2.00
N ALA A 225 10.02 -13.82 -2.02
CA ALA A 225 10.97 -12.70 -1.94
C ALA A 225 10.74 -11.73 -3.11
N GLY A 226 10.64 -10.43 -2.78
CA GLY A 226 10.41 -9.40 -3.79
C GLY A 226 8.95 -9.27 -4.28
N MET A 227 7.97 -9.97 -3.67
CA MET A 227 6.57 -9.96 -4.13
C MET A 227 5.90 -8.59 -4.11
N VAL A 228 6.40 -7.63 -3.33
CA VAL A 228 5.86 -6.25 -3.32
C VAL A 228 6.18 -5.53 -4.61
N SER A 229 7.37 -5.79 -5.18
CA SER A 229 7.75 -5.40 -6.56
C SER A 229 7.53 -3.91 -6.87
N GLY A 230 7.89 -3.02 -5.93
CA GLY A 230 7.79 -1.56 -6.11
C GLY A 230 6.40 -0.96 -5.91
N ARG A 231 5.38 -1.76 -5.55
CA ARG A 231 4.01 -1.25 -5.34
C ARG A 231 3.90 -0.22 -4.23
N GLY A 232 4.80 -0.28 -3.23
CA GLY A 232 4.93 0.76 -2.22
C GLY A 232 5.32 2.11 -2.81
N PHE A 233 6.30 2.14 -3.72
CA PHE A 233 6.73 3.36 -4.41
C PHE A 233 5.67 3.87 -5.37
N ILE A 234 4.98 2.98 -6.10
CA ILE A 234 3.85 3.34 -6.96
C ILE A 234 2.73 3.98 -6.13
N GLY A 235 2.48 3.47 -4.91
CA GLY A 235 1.53 4.06 -3.97
C GLY A 235 1.89 5.47 -3.53
N ILE A 236 3.19 5.75 -3.28
CA ILE A 236 3.69 7.10 -2.98
C ILE A 236 3.46 8.03 -4.17
N ALA A 237 3.72 7.57 -5.40
CA ALA A 237 3.48 8.35 -6.61
C ALA A 237 1.98 8.63 -6.82
N ALA A 238 1.11 7.65 -6.57
CA ALA A 238 -0.34 7.83 -6.65
C ALA A 238 -0.86 8.87 -5.65
N GLU A 239 -0.30 8.90 -4.44
CA GLU A 239 -0.62 9.92 -3.43
C GLU A 239 -0.18 11.31 -3.88
N ALA A 240 1.04 11.45 -4.38
CA ALA A 240 1.56 12.73 -4.87
C ALA A 240 0.67 13.30 -5.98
N MET A 241 0.22 12.48 -6.92
CA MET A 241 -0.73 12.89 -7.97
C MET A 241 -2.12 13.20 -7.42
N GLY A 242 -2.56 12.49 -6.38
CA GLY A 242 -3.81 12.74 -5.68
C GLY A 242 -3.80 14.03 -4.86
N ALA A 243 -2.64 14.73 -4.76
CA ALA A 243 -2.45 15.97 -4.01
C ALA A 243 -2.95 15.88 -2.56
N GLY A 244 -2.76 14.72 -1.94
CA GLY A 244 -3.17 14.45 -0.55
C GLY A 244 -4.69 14.43 -0.33
N MET A 245 -5.49 14.19 -1.38
CA MET A 245 -6.95 14.00 -1.29
C MET A 245 -7.28 12.51 -1.38
N PRO A 246 -7.91 11.88 -0.36
CA PRO A 246 -8.11 10.43 -0.32
C PRO A 246 -8.76 9.85 -1.58
N VAL A 247 -9.85 10.46 -2.07
CA VAL A 247 -10.59 9.98 -3.25
C VAL A 247 -9.73 10.07 -4.52
N LYS A 248 -9.02 11.18 -4.73
CA LYS A 248 -8.14 11.34 -5.91
C LYS A 248 -6.98 10.36 -5.85
N THR A 249 -6.39 10.19 -4.68
CA THR A 249 -5.32 9.20 -4.45
C THR A 249 -5.79 7.80 -4.80
N THR A 250 -7.00 7.41 -4.39
CA THR A 250 -7.59 6.11 -4.76
C THR A 250 -7.76 5.96 -6.26
N LEU A 251 -8.24 6.99 -6.96
CA LEU A 251 -8.41 6.95 -8.41
C LEU A 251 -7.08 6.79 -9.16
N PHE A 252 -6.03 7.51 -8.74
CA PHE A 252 -4.71 7.33 -9.33
C PHE A 252 -4.09 5.98 -8.99
N ALA A 253 -4.28 5.47 -7.77
CA ALA A 253 -3.84 4.13 -7.40
C ALA A 253 -4.55 3.03 -8.21
N LEU A 254 -5.85 3.20 -8.50
CA LEU A 254 -6.62 2.34 -9.41
C LEU A 254 -6.05 2.37 -10.83
N LEU A 255 -5.73 3.55 -11.34
CA LEU A 255 -5.12 3.73 -12.66
C LEU A 255 -3.77 3.01 -12.74
N PHE A 256 -2.91 3.16 -11.72
CA PHE A 256 -1.63 2.44 -11.67
C PHE A 256 -1.82 0.93 -11.54
N GLY A 257 -2.83 0.47 -10.76
CA GLY A 257 -3.17 -0.94 -10.67
C GLY A 257 -3.64 -1.52 -12.01
N ALA A 258 -4.37 -0.74 -12.80
CA ALA A 258 -4.77 -1.14 -14.16
C ALA A 258 -3.54 -1.29 -15.08
N VAL A 259 -2.57 -0.39 -14.99
CA VAL A 259 -1.32 -0.47 -15.76
C VAL A 259 -0.45 -1.64 -15.30
N ASP A 260 -0.36 -1.88 -13.98
CA ASP A 260 0.38 -3.02 -13.41
C ASP A 260 -0.24 -4.36 -13.87
N TYR A 261 -1.56 -4.48 -13.81
CA TYR A 261 -2.24 -5.67 -14.36
C TYR A 261 -2.08 -5.80 -15.87
N PHE A 262 -2.16 -4.70 -16.64
CA PHE A 262 -1.93 -4.73 -18.08
C PHE A 262 -0.51 -5.18 -18.41
N ALA A 263 0.49 -4.77 -17.63
CA ALA A 263 1.87 -5.21 -17.80
C ALA A 263 2.04 -6.72 -17.57
N VAL A 264 1.40 -7.27 -16.53
CA VAL A 264 1.49 -8.70 -16.19
C VAL A 264 0.57 -9.55 -17.08
N GLY A 265 -0.70 -9.18 -17.20
CA GLY A 265 -1.69 -9.92 -18.00
C GLY A 265 -1.44 -9.81 -19.50
N GLY A 266 -0.87 -8.70 -19.97
CA GLY A 266 -0.49 -8.50 -21.36
C GLY A 266 0.60 -9.45 -21.84
N GLN A 267 1.43 -9.98 -20.94
CA GLN A 267 2.47 -10.96 -21.29
C GLN A 267 1.89 -12.25 -21.88
N THR A 268 0.68 -12.63 -21.50
CA THR A 268 0.01 -13.84 -22.01
C THR A 268 -0.66 -13.62 -23.37
N VAL A 269 -0.94 -12.36 -23.73
CA VAL A 269 -1.70 -11.98 -24.93
C VAL A 269 -0.81 -11.31 -25.98
N LEU A 270 0.26 -10.62 -25.53
CA LEU A 270 1.18 -9.87 -26.37
C LEU A 270 2.51 -10.61 -26.46
N SER A 271 3.02 -10.80 -27.68
CA SER A 271 4.35 -11.40 -27.93
C SER A 271 5.50 -10.42 -27.67
N PHE A 272 5.37 -9.53 -26.68
CA PHE A 272 6.44 -8.59 -26.30
C PHE A 272 7.37 -9.20 -25.26
N PRO A 273 8.66 -8.80 -25.22
CA PRO A 273 9.59 -9.22 -24.18
C PRO A 273 9.07 -8.82 -22.78
N TYR A 274 9.20 -9.76 -21.83
CA TYR A 274 8.79 -9.59 -20.43
C TYR A 274 9.33 -8.31 -19.78
N GLU A 275 10.60 -8.00 -20.07
CA GLU A 275 11.32 -6.85 -19.52
C GLU A 275 10.67 -5.52 -19.92
N LEU A 276 10.20 -5.43 -21.17
CA LEU A 276 9.54 -4.23 -21.70
C LEU A 276 8.20 -3.97 -21.01
N LEU A 277 7.40 -5.01 -20.82
CA LEU A 277 6.09 -4.88 -20.18
C LEU A 277 6.22 -4.50 -18.69
N ASN A 278 7.22 -5.04 -17.99
CA ASN A 278 7.48 -4.69 -16.60
C ASN A 278 7.98 -3.26 -16.37
N THR A 279 8.51 -2.58 -17.41
CA THR A 279 8.89 -1.16 -17.31
C THR A 279 7.69 -0.22 -17.40
N LEU A 280 6.54 -0.67 -17.94
CA LEU A 280 5.34 0.17 -18.15
C LEU A 280 4.84 0.89 -16.89
N PRO A 281 4.67 0.24 -15.72
CA PRO A 281 4.21 0.94 -14.51
C PRO A 281 5.15 2.09 -14.10
N TYR A 282 6.47 1.88 -14.23
CA TYR A 282 7.48 2.90 -13.88
C TYR A 282 7.51 4.05 -14.87
N LEU A 283 7.41 3.75 -16.18
CA LEU A 283 7.29 4.79 -17.21
C LEU A 283 6.02 5.63 -17.03
N MET A 284 4.89 4.98 -16.71
CA MET A 284 3.64 5.68 -16.43
C MET A 284 3.76 6.58 -15.20
N THR A 285 4.44 6.14 -14.13
CA THR A 285 4.66 7.00 -12.96
C THR A 285 5.50 8.22 -13.29
N LEU A 286 6.57 8.08 -14.07
CA LEU A 286 7.42 9.19 -14.52
C LEU A 286 6.64 10.18 -15.40
N LEU A 287 5.92 9.68 -16.40
CA LEU A 287 5.11 10.51 -17.29
C LEU A 287 4.03 11.25 -16.51
N ALA A 288 3.32 10.55 -15.64
CA ALA A 288 2.24 11.10 -14.85
C ALA A 288 2.74 12.20 -13.88
N LEU A 289 3.85 11.96 -13.19
CA LEU A 289 4.47 12.97 -12.30
C LEU A 289 5.00 14.17 -13.09
N THR A 290 5.58 13.95 -14.28
CA THR A 290 6.07 15.03 -15.15
C THR A 290 4.94 15.92 -15.63
N ILE A 291 3.83 15.32 -16.09
CA ILE A 291 2.62 16.06 -16.52
C ILE A 291 2.02 16.82 -15.35
N TYR A 292 1.92 16.19 -14.18
CA TYR A 292 1.41 16.82 -12.96
C TYR A 292 2.27 18.03 -12.55
N ALA A 293 3.59 17.89 -12.52
CA ALA A 293 4.52 18.96 -12.18
C ALA A 293 4.44 20.13 -13.19
N ALA A 294 4.38 19.82 -14.48
CA ALA A 294 4.23 20.84 -15.54
C ALA A 294 2.89 21.60 -15.44
N ALA A 295 1.81 20.89 -15.10
CA ALA A 295 0.50 21.52 -14.92
C ALA A 295 0.44 22.40 -13.66
N HIS A 296 1.15 22.00 -12.60
CA HIS A 296 1.18 22.75 -11.33
C HIS A 296 2.02 24.03 -11.46
N ASN A 297 3.19 23.96 -12.11
CA ASN A 297 4.05 25.12 -12.34
C ASN A 297 3.37 26.19 -13.21
N LYS A 298 2.49 25.83 -14.15
CA LYS A 298 1.69 26.79 -14.92
C LYS A 298 0.66 27.56 -14.09
N LYS A 299 0.21 27.01 -12.95
CA LYS A 299 -0.73 27.67 -12.03
C LYS A 299 -0.05 28.63 -11.05
N THR A 300 1.20 28.38 -10.71
CA THR A 300 1.98 29.21 -9.76
C THR A 300 2.60 30.44 -10.45
N ASN A 301 2.77 30.40 -11.77
CA ASN A 301 3.31 31.48 -12.58
C ASN A 301 2.22 32.42 -13.19
N LYS A 302 0.97 32.23 -12.79
CA LYS A 302 -0.15 33.15 -13.06
C LYS A 302 -0.64 33.78 -11.76
#